data_0f7f57b38848d7da112e00906f380238
#
_entry.id   0f7f57b38848d7da112e00906f380238
#
_cell.length_a   1.000
_cell.length_b   1.000
_cell.length_c   1.000
_cell.angle_alpha   90.00
_cell.angle_beta   90.00
_cell.angle_gamma   90.00
#
_symmetry.space_group_name_H-M   'P 1'
#
loop_
_entity.id
_entity.type
_entity.pdbx_description
1 polymer ?
#
loop_
_entity_poly.entity_id
_entity_poly.type
_entity_poly.pdbx_seq_one_letter_code
_entity_poly.pdbx_strand_id
1 'polypeptide(L)'
;MPNTASFQLPQEFLIVGAAVQTGLFEELKNAPCTLEELAMKTKIDQRALWTVVEALVVLEYLEYDDNKVKLSEEADNILFKP
;
A
#
# COMPACT_ATOMS: atom_id res chain seq x y z
N MET A 1 -16.52 -27.58 -0.94
CA MET A 1 -15.43 -26.74 -1.24
C MET A 1 -15.44 -25.51 -0.38
N PRO A 2 -14.34 -25.18 0.10
CA PRO A 2 -14.29 -23.99 0.93
C PRO A 2 -14.89 -22.83 0.16
N ASN A 3 -15.58 -22.05 0.85
CA ASN A 3 -16.22 -20.93 0.23
C ASN A 3 -15.21 -19.90 -0.21
N THR A 4 -15.54 -19.21 -1.25
CA THR A 4 -14.66 -18.21 -1.80
C THR A 4 -14.51 -17.00 -0.88
N ALA A 5 -15.49 -16.79 -0.02
CA ALA A 5 -15.43 -15.66 0.90
C ALA A 5 -14.25 -15.76 1.83
N SER A 6 -13.87 -16.97 2.23
CA SER A 6 -12.75 -17.12 3.14
C SER A 6 -11.42 -16.85 2.45
N PHE A 7 -11.39 -16.77 1.13
CA PHE A 7 -10.17 -16.42 0.41
C PHE A 7 -10.05 -14.94 0.11
N GLN A 8 -11.15 -14.22 0.14
CA GLN A 8 -11.11 -12.79 -0.16
C GLN A 8 -10.43 -11.99 0.93
N LEU A 9 -10.71 -12.32 2.19
CA LEU A 9 -10.03 -11.67 3.30
C LEU A 9 -8.53 -11.95 3.28
N PRO A 10 -8.08 -13.21 3.09
CA PRO A 10 -6.65 -13.44 2.97
C PRO A 10 -5.98 -12.68 1.84
N GLN A 11 -6.69 -12.46 0.72
CA GLN A 11 -6.11 -11.70 -0.37
C GLN A 11 -5.79 -10.26 0.05
N GLU A 12 -6.71 -9.64 0.76
CA GLU A 12 -6.48 -8.30 1.26
C GLU A 12 -5.28 -8.28 2.21
N PHE A 13 -5.22 -9.23 3.12
CA PHE A 13 -4.10 -9.33 4.04
C PHE A 13 -2.79 -9.59 3.31
N LEU A 14 -2.82 -10.37 2.25
CA LEU A 14 -1.62 -10.64 1.47
C LEU A 14 -1.10 -9.38 0.79
N ILE A 15 -1.99 -8.59 0.24
CA ILE A 15 -1.60 -7.34 -0.40
C ILE A 15 -1.00 -6.38 0.62
N VAL A 16 -1.68 -6.18 1.72
CA VAL A 16 -1.21 -5.27 2.76
C VAL A 16 0.09 -5.79 3.37
N GLY A 17 0.15 -7.09 3.66
CA GLY A 17 1.35 -7.70 4.22
C GLY A 17 2.55 -7.58 3.31
N ALA A 18 2.34 -7.80 2.01
CA ALA A 18 3.43 -7.64 1.06
C ALA A 18 3.90 -6.20 1.00
N ALA A 19 2.96 -5.26 1.02
CA ALA A 19 3.32 -3.85 1.01
C ALA A 19 4.10 -3.46 2.26
N VAL A 20 3.72 -3.98 3.41
CA VAL A 20 4.46 -3.73 4.64
C VAL A 20 5.88 -4.25 4.53
N GLN A 21 6.06 -5.44 3.97
CA GLN A 21 7.38 -6.03 3.85
C GLN A 21 8.30 -5.27 2.91
N THR A 22 7.74 -4.57 1.93
CA THR A 22 8.57 -3.79 1.01
C THR A 22 9.08 -2.50 1.61
N GLY A 23 8.54 -2.09 2.75
CA GLY A 23 8.88 -0.81 3.33
C GLY A 23 8.11 0.36 2.74
N LEU A 24 7.13 0.06 1.91
CA LEU A 24 6.32 1.08 1.24
C LEU A 24 5.66 2.03 2.23
N PHE A 25 5.02 1.48 3.24
CA PHE A 25 4.32 2.30 4.22
C PHE A 25 5.28 3.13 5.05
N GLU A 26 6.45 2.58 5.35
CA GLU A 26 7.46 3.32 6.11
C GLU A 26 7.95 4.53 5.34
N GLU A 27 8.15 4.38 4.04
CA GLU A 27 8.57 5.49 3.21
C GLU A 27 7.50 6.57 3.18
N LEU A 28 6.25 6.16 3.03
CA LEU A 28 5.15 7.12 2.94
C LEU A 28 4.84 7.76 4.29
N LYS A 29 5.18 7.09 5.38
CA LYS A 29 5.04 7.68 6.71
C LYS A 29 5.87 8.94 6.85
N ASN A 30 7.06 8.93 6.26
CA ASN A 30 7.95 10.09 6.36
C ASN A 30 7.47 11.26 5.52
N ALA A 31 7.03 11.00 4.28
CA ALA A 31 6.56 12.06 3.40
C ALA A 31 5.87 11.43 2.21
N PRO A 32 4.91 12.14 1.60
CA PRO A 32 4.34 11.68 0.34
C PRO A 32 5.42 11.55 -0.72
N CYS A 33 5.26 10.58 -1.60
CA CYS A 33 6.24 10.30 -2.65
C CYS A 33 5.53 10.10 -3.97
N THR A 34 6.22 10.44 -5.06
CA THR A 34 5.73 10.06 -6.38
C THR A 34 5.93 8.56 -6.55
N LEU A 35 5.20 7.98 -7.49
CA LEU A 35 5.35 6.56 -7.78
C LEU A 35 6.79 6.22 -8.16
N GLU A 36 7.42 7.09 -8.93
CA GLU A 36 8.81 6.88 -9.33
C GLU A 36 9.74 6.87 -8.12
N GLU A 37 9.54 7.80 -7.21
CA GLU A 37 10.35 7.84 -5.99
C GLU A 37 10.16 6.58 -5.15
N LEU A 38 8.92 6.13 -5.03
CA LEU A 38 8.64 4.91 -4.29
C LEU A 38 9.29 3.70 -4.93
N ALA A 39 9.25 3.62 -6.24
CA ALA A 39 9.87 2.51 -6.95
C ALA A 39 11.36 2.48 -6.69
N MET A 40 12.00 3.63 -6.69
CA MET A 40 13.42 3.71 -6.42
C MET A 40 13.75 3.32 -4.99
N LYS A 41 12.97 3.82 -4.04
CA LYS A 41 13.24 3.58 -2.62
C LYS A 41 12.97 2.14 -2.23
N THR A 42 11.93 1.53 -2.78
CA THR A 42 11.59 0.15 -2.46
C THR A 42 12.29 -0.85 -3.36
N LYS A 43 12.91 -0.38 -4.43
CA LYS A 43 13.57 -1.23 -5.42
C LYS A 43 12.63 -2.21 -6.06
N ILE A 44 11.40 -1.80 -6.25
CA ILE A 44 10.37 -2.61 -6.90
C ILE A 44 10.12 -2.03 -8.28
N ASP A 45 9.89 -2.91 -9.24
CA ASP A 45 9.52 -2.47 -10.58
C ASP A 45 8.33 -1.53 -10.51
N GLN A 46 8.41 -0.40 -11.21
CA GLN A 46 7.41 0.64 -11.10
C GLN A 46 6.01 0.15 -11.51
N ARG A 47 5.95 -0.72 -12.52
CA ARG A 47 4.67 -1.24 -12.99
C ARG A 47 4.02 -2.13 -11.93
N ALA A 48 4.82 -3.00 -11.32
CA ALA A 48 4.33 -3.86 -10.25
C ALA A 48 3.91 -3.03 -9.05
N LEU A 49 4.70 -2.03 -8.73
CA LEU A 49 4.37 -1.15 -7.62
C LEU A 49 3.08 -0.39 -7.87
N TRP A 50 2.88 0.07 -9.10
CA TRP A 50 1.65 0.78 -9.45
C TRP A 50 0.43 -0.08 -9.19
N THR A 51 0.50 -1.36 -9.54
CA THR A 51 -0.60 -2.29 -9.30
C THR A 51 -0.93 -2.38 -7.82
N VAL A 52 0.10 -2.49 -6.99
CA VAL A 52 -0.08 -2.58 -5.54
C VAL A 52 -0.66 -1.28 -4.99
N VAL A 53 -0.14 -0.14 -5.46
CA VAL A 53 -0.62 1.16 -5.02
C VAL A 53 -2.09 1.34 -5.37
N GLU A 54 -2.48 0.96 -6.58
CA GLU A 54 -3.88 1.07 -6.99
C GLU A 54 -4.79 0.24 -6.09
N ALA A 55 -4.36 -0.97 -5.78
CA ALA A 55 -5.14 -1.83 -4.89
C ALA A 55 -5.27 -1.20 -3.50
N LEU A 56 -4.19 -0.63 -3.01
CA LEU A 56 -4.21 -0.01 -1.68
C LEU A 56 -5.04 1.27 -1.64
N VAL A 57 -5.11 1.99 -2.75
CA VAL A 57 -6.00 3.14 -2.85
C VAL A 57 -7.45 2.69 -2.77
N VAL A 58 -7.79 1.61 -3.47
CA VAL A 58 -9.15 1.07 -3.42
C VAL A 58 -9.50 0.62 -2.00
N LEU A 59 -8.53 0.04 -1.29
CA LEU A 59 -8.73 -0.40 0.08
C LEU A 59 -8.65 0.76 1.09
N GLU A 60 -8.42 1.97 0.60
CA GLU A 60 -8.38 3.18 1.42
C GLU A 60 -7.17 3.25 2.36
N TYR A 61 -6.13 2.52 2.05
CA TYR A 61 -4.87 2.64 2.78
C TYR A 61 -4.02 3.78 2.26
N LEU A 62 -4.15 4.10 0.97
CA LEU A 62 -3.38 5.16 0.34
C LEU A 62 -4.30 6.15 -0.34
N GLU A 63 -3.78 7.34 -0.54
CA GLU A 63 -4.48 8.41 -1.26
C GLU A 63 -3.52 9.05 -2.25
N TYR A 64 -4.09 9.62 -3.30
CA TYR A 64 -3.32 10.45 -4.20
C TYR A 64 -3.44 11.91 -3.76
N ASP A 65 -2.32 12.59 -3.75
CA ASP A 65 -2.27 14.02 -3.46
C ASP A 65 -1.44 14.65 -4.58
N ASP A 66 -2.12 15.21 -5.56
CA ASP A 66 -1.47 15.72 -6.75
C ASP A 66 -0.76 14.57 -7.46
N ASN A 67 0.54 14.64 -7.66
CA ASN A 67 1.29 13.56 -8.29
C ASN A 67 1.88 12.59 -7.28
N LYS A 68 1.53 12.71 -6.02
CA LYS A 68 2.18 11.94 -4.97
C LYS A 68 1.21 10.99 -4.32
N VAL A 69 1.76 9.91 -3.82
CA VAL A 69 1.03 8.94 -3.04
C VAL A 69 1.31 9.22 -1.57
N LYS A 70 0.30 9.14 -0.75
CA LYS A 70 0.47 9.33 0.68
C LYS A 70 -0.40 8.34 1.44
N LEU A 71 -0.08 8.14 2.71
CA LEU A 71 -0.90 7.32 3.58
C LEU A 71 -2.22 8.03 3.86
N SER A 72 -3.31 7.27 3.87
CA SER A 72 -4.55 7.80 4.37
C SER A 72 -4.47 7.94 5.87
N GLU A 73 -5.34 8.75 6.43
CA GLU A 73 -5.40 8.90 7.88
C GLU A 73 -5.74 7.58 8.55
N GLU A 74 -6.63 6.82 7.93
CA GLU A 74 -7.01 5.51 8.45
C GLU A 74 -5.83 4.55 8.48
N ALA A 75 -5.04 4.53 7.43
CA ALA A 75 -3.88 3.65 7.37
C ALA A 75 -2.85 4.02 8.42
N ASP A 76 -2.62 5.31 8.62
CA ASP A 76 -1.68 5.77 9.62
C ASP A 76 -2.12 5.30 11.01
N ASN A 77 -3.40 5.38 11.30
CA ASN A 77 -3.92 4.94 12.58
C ASN A 77 -3.79 3.43 12.76
N ILE A 78 -4.06 2.66 11.71
CA ILE A 78 -4.03 1.21 11.80
C ILE A 78 -2.61 0.68 11.87
N LEU A 79 -1.72 1.25 11.05
CA LEU A 79 -0.39 0.69 10.88
C LEU A 79 0.64 1.23 11.86
N PHE A 80 0.49 2.46 12.32
CA PHE A 80 1.53 3.12 13.11
C PHE A 80 1.08 3.59 14.47
N LYS A 81 -0.21 3.52 14.76
CA LYS A 81 -0.72 3.93 16.06
C LYS A 81 -1.42 2.76 16.72
N PRO A 82 -1.17 2.55 17.98
CA PRO A 82 -1.82 1.44 18.71
C PRO A 82 -3.32 1.64 18.87
#